data_cd4878bf6ce4409768d20d3860ead74c
#
_entry.id   cd4878bf6ce4409768d20d3860ead74c
#
_cell.length_a   1.000
_cell.length_b   1.000
_cell.length_c   1.000
_cell.angle_alpha   90.00
_cell.angle_beta   90.00
_cell.angle_gamma   90.00
#
_symmetry.space_group_name_H-M   'P 1'
#
loop_
_entity.id
_entity.type
_entity.pdbx_description
1 polymer ?
#
loop_
_entity_poly.entity_id
_entity_poly.type
_entity_poly.pdbx_seq_one_letter_code
_entity_poly.pdbx_strand_id
1 'polypeptide(L)'
;MPMTFVKPEELDSYIGKSLEPSEWLAIDQERINDFADATNDHQFIHVDPEQAAPVFGSTIAHGFLTLSLTSGMGEENALVVEGSKMSLNYGLDKIRFLAPVPVNSRIRMHSKIVEVKEKNPGQFLIKSEVTMAVSYTHLTLPTKRIV
;
A
#
# COMPACT_ATOMS: atom_id res chain seq x y z
N MET A 1 -11.70 -8.74 6.38
CA MET A 1 -12.98 -8.07 6.69
C MET A 1 -13.66 -7.67 5.41
N PRO A 2 -14.97 -7.77 5.34
CA PRO A 2 -15.67 -7.37 4.13
C PRO A 2 -15.63 -5.87 3.91
N MET A 3 -15.80 -5.46 2.68
CA MET A 3 -15.96 -4.05 2.31
C MET A 3 -17.10 -3.41 3.09
N THR A 4 -16.93 -2.15 3.45
CA THR A 4 -17.98 -1.38 4.12
C THR A 4 -18.67 -0.48 3.10
N PHE A 5 -19.97 -0.68 2.91
CA PHE A 5 -20.78 0.15 2.03
C PHE A 5 -21.39 1.30 2.82
N VAL A 6 -21.21 2.51 2.32
CA VAL A 6 -21.60 3.74 2.99
C VAL A 6 -22.44 4.60 2.07
N LYS A 7 -23.55 5.13 2.58
CA LYS A 7 -24.34 6.10 1.84
C LYS A 7 -23.57 7.40 1.68
N PRO A 8 -23.74 8.10 0.54
CA PRO A 8 -23.05 9.37 0.30
C PRO A 8 -23.19 10.37 1.46
N GLU A 9 -24.38 10.50 2.02
CA GLU A 9 -24.66 11.43 3.10
C GLU A 9 -24.00 11.05 4.44
N GLU A 10 -23.54 9.81 4.58
CA GLU A 10 -22.86 9.33 5.80
C GLU A 10 -21.35 9.33 5.67
N LEU A 11 -20.83 9.63 4.48
CA LEU A 11 -19.41 9.52 4.17
C LEU A 11 -18.54 10.39 5.07
N ASP A 12 -18.99 11.60 5.39
CA ASP A 12 -18.26 12.53 6.26
C ASP A 12 -18.03 11.96 7.67
N SER A 13 -18.91 11.08 8.13
CA SER A 13 -18.78 10.46 9.47
C SER A 13 -17.57 9.54 9.59
N TYR A 14 -16.97 9.16 8.47
CA TYR A 14 -15.79 8.29 8.44
C TYR A 14 -14.48 9.06 8.51
N ILE A 15 -14.51 10.39 8.41
CA ILE A 15 -13.31 11.22 8.55
C ILE A 15 -12.70 10.99 9.94
N GLY A 16 -11.40 10.69 9.97
CA GLY A 16 -10.67 10.37 11.19
C GLY A 16 -10.74 8.91 11.61
N LYS A 17 -11.52 8.09 10.93
CA LYS A 17 -11.62 6.66 11.23
C LYS A 17 -10.55 5.86 10.50
N SER A 18 -9.94 4.93 11.22
CA SER A 18 -9.04 3.94 10.64
C SER A 18 -9.85 2.75 10.13
N LEU A 19 -9.51 2.27 8.95
CA LEU A 19 -10.07 1.04 8.41
C LEU A 19 -9.33 -0.15 9.02
N GLU A 20 -9.94 -1.34 8.94
CA GLU A 20 -9.26 -2.57 9.37
C GLU A 20 -7.98 -2.75 8.54
N PRO A 21 -6.86 -3.15 9.16
CA PRO A 21 -5.64 -3.43 8.41
C PRO A 21 -5.86 -4.55 7.40
N SER A 22 -5.13 -4.48 6.28
CA SER A 22 -5.12 -5.56 5.31
C SER A 22 -4.51 -6.84 5.91
N GLU A 23 -4.71 -7.97 5.25
CA GLU A 23 -3.92 -9.16 5.53
C GLU A 23 -2.44 -8.88 5.23
N TRP A 24 -1.55 -9.69 5.80
CA TRP A 24 -0.14 -9.65 5.50
C TRP A 24 0.11 -10.23 4.11
N LEU A 25 0.92 -9.54 3.31
CA LEU A 25 1.30 -9.96 1.96
C LEU A 25 2.82 -10.18 1.91
N ALA A 26 3.21 -11.38 1.50
CA ALA A 26 4.63 -11.69 1.32
C ALA A 26 5.16 -11.06 0.03
N ILE A 27 6.35 -10.50 0.10
CA ILE A 27 7.04 -9.90 -1.04
C ILE A 27 8.21 -10.80 -1.40
N ASP A 28 8.00 -11.69 -2.35
CA ASP A 28 9.05 -12.60 -2.82
C ASP A 28 9.82 -12.03 -4.00
N GLN A 29 10.90 -12.70 -4.37
CA GLN A 29 11.74 -12.25 -5.48
C GLN A 29 11.01 -12.31 -6.82
N GLU A 30 10.11 -13.27 -7.01
CA GLU A 30 9.32 -13.36 -8.22
C GLU A 30 8.46 -12.11 -8.44
N ARG A 31 7.79 -11.65 -7.39
CA ARG A 31 6.99 -10.42 -7.44
C ARG A 31 7.85 -9.20 -7.76
N ILE A 32 9.03 -9.11 -7.15
CA ILE A 32 9.97 -8.01 -7.40
C ILE A 32 10.44 -8.06 -8.86
N ASN A 33 10.79 -9.24 -9.36
CA ASN A 33 11.20 -9.40 -10.75
C ASN A 33 10.09 -9.04 -11.73
N ASP A 34 8.86 -9.45 -11.45
CA ASP A 34 7.70 -9.11 -12.29
C ASP A 34 7.49 -7.59 -12.34
N PHE A 35 7.63 -6.92 -11.21
CA PHE A 35 7.52 -5.46 -11.17
C PHE A 35 8.66 -4.79 -11.94
N ALA A 36 9.88 -5.29 -11.80
CA ALA A 36 11.03 -4.82 -12.57
C ALA A 36 10.78 -4.93 -14.08
N ASP A 37 10.22 -6.06 -14.51
CA ASP A 37 9.88 -6.27 -15.92
C ASP A 37 8.77 -5.34 -16.40
N ALA A 38 7.74 -5.15 -15.58
CA ALA A 38 6.61 -4.29 -15.90
C ALA A 38 6.98 -2.81 -16.01
N THR A 39 7.99 -2.37 -15.26
CA THR A 39 8.38 -0.95 -15.16
C THR A 39 9.74 -0.64 -15.81
N ASN A 40 10.45 -1.65 -16.27
CA ASN A 40 11.82 -1.53 -16.80
C ASN A 40 12.85 -1.02 -15.76
N ASP A 41 12.56 -1.20 -14.48
CA ASP A 41 13.48 -0.86 -13.40
C ASP A 41 14.20 -2.13 -12.91
N HIS A 42 15.32 -2.43 -13.54
CA HIS A 42 16.15 -3.60 -13.24
C HIS A 42 17.42 -3.23 -12.47
N GLN A 43 17.36 -2.22 -11.62
CA GLN A 43 18.50 -1.86 -10.78
C GLN A 43 18.92 -3.07 -9.93
N PHE A 44 20.24 -3.24 -9.78
CA PHE A 44 20.79 -4.45 -9.15
C PHE A 44 20.25 -4.69 -7.73
N ILE A 45 19.94 -3.63 -7.00
CA ILE A 45 19.45 -3.75 -5.62
C ILE A 45 18.12 -4.51 -5.53
N HIS A 46 17.38 -4.61 -6.65
CA HIS A 46 16.11 -5.31 -6.70
C HIS A 46 16.21 -6.71 -7.30
N VAL A 47 17.09 -6.90 -8.28
CA VAL A 47 17.09 -8.12 -9.10
C VAL A 47 18.34 -8.97 -9.01
N ASP A 48 19.41 -8.48 -8.39
CA ASP A 48 20.67 -9.21 -8.28
C ASP A 48 21.05 -9.45 -6.83
N PRO A 49 20.76 -10.64 -6.28
CA PRO A 49 21.05 -10.94 -4.88
C PRO A 49 22.52 -10.84 -4.51
N GLU A 50 23.43 -11.20 -5.41
CA GLU A 50 24.87 -11.15 -5.13
C GLU A 50 25.37 -9.72 -4.98
N GLN A 51 24.95 -8.83 -5.86
CA GLN A 51 25.34 -7.42 -5.80
C GLN A 51 24.60 -6.66 -4.71
N ALA A 52 23.37 -7.02 -4.40
CA ALA A 52 22.57 -6.35 -3.38
C ALA A 52 23.00 -6.71 -1.95
N ALA A 53 23.48 -7.94 -1.73
CA ALA A 53 23.82 -8.43 -0.40
C ALA A 53 24.83 -7.54 0.35
N PRO A 54 25.93 -7.06 -0.27
CA PRO A 54 26.87 -6.17 0.43
C PRO A 54 26.26 -4.82 0.84
N VAL A 55 25.19 -4.40 0.18
CA VAL A 55 24.55 -3.08 0.44
C VAL A 55 23.44 -3.19 1.46
N PHE A 56 22.52 -4.14 1.28
CA PHE A 56 21.32 -4.26 2.10
C PHE A 56 21.17 -5.60 2.81
N GLY A 57 22.11 -6.53 2.63
CA GLY A 57 22.03 -7.90 3.13
C GLY A 57 21.16 -8.81 2.26
N SER A 58 20.38 -8.28 1.36
CA SER A 58 19.51 -8.98 0.42
C SER A 58 19.08 -8.02 -0.68
N THR A 59 18.34 -8.52 -1.66
CA THR A 59 17.57 -7.64 -2.55
C THR A 59 16.45 -7.00 -1.76
N ILE A 60 16.00 -5.86 -2.25
CA ILE A 60 14.88 -5.11 -1.66
C ILE A 60 13.82 -4.84 -2.71
N ALA A 61 12.58 -4.72 -2.27
CA ALA A 61 11.47 -4.32 -3.13
C ALA A 61 11.65 -2.87 -3.59
N HIS A 62 11.19 -2.57 -4.79
CA HIS A 62 11.05 -1.19 -5.25
C HIS A 62 10.08 -0.45 -4.32
N GLY A 63 10.39 0.78 -3.97
CA GLY A 63 9.43 1.62 -3.24
C GLY A 63 8.11 1.75 -4.01
N PHE A 64 8.18 1.89 -5.32
CA PHE A 64 6.99 1.97 -6.17
C PHE A 64 6.20 0.66 -6.24
N LEU A 65 6.82 -0.49 -6.01
CA LEU A 65 6.08 -1.75 -5.87
C LEU A 65 5.20 -1.70 -4.62
N THR A 66 5.79 -1.34 -3.48
CA THR A 66 5.04 -1.20 -2.23
C THR A 66 3.89 -0.19 -2.37
N LEU A 67 4.15 0.94 -3.01
CA LEU A 67 3.11 1.93 -3.28
C LEU A 67 2.00 1.36 -4.16
N SER A 68 2.36 0.67 -5.24
CA SER A 68 1.39 0.11 -6.18
C SER A 68 0.49 -0.94 -5.53
N LEU A 69 1.02 -1.69 -4.57
CA LEU A 69 0.26 -2.71 -3.85
C LEU A 69 -0.84 -2.14 -2.97
N THR A 70 -0.80 -0.84 -2.64
CA THR A 70 -1.87 -0.21 -1.85
C THR A 70 -3.24 -0.33 -2.50
N SER A 71 -3.30 -0.33 -3.83
CA SER A 71 -4.57 -0.49 -4.55
C SER A 71 -5.21 -1.84 -4.29
N GLY A 72 -4.47 -2.92 -4.52
CA GLY A 72 -4.99 -4.28 -4.31
C GLY A 72 -5.23 -4.61 -2.83
N MET A 73 -4.28 -4.22 -1.98
CA MET A 73 -4.41 -4.48 -0.53
C MET A 73 -5.56 -3.70 0.10
N GLY A 74 -5.87 -2.54 -0.46
CA GLY A 74 -6.97 -1.71 0.03
C GLY A 74 -8.36 -2.25 -0.32
N GLU A 75 -8.48 -3.10 -1.32
CA GLU A 75 -9.79 -3.62 -1.75
C GLU A 75 -10.49 -4.47 -0.69
N GLU A 76 -9.74 -5.24 0.07
CA GLU A 76 -10.31 -6.18 1.04
C GLU A 76 -11.16 -5.48 2.11
N ASN A 77 -10.75 -4.30 2.53
CA ASN A 77 -11.38 -3.56 3.60
C ASN A 77 -11.84 -2.17 3.15
N ALA A 78 -12.08 -2.03 1.85
CA ALA A 78 -12.40 -0.75 1.26
C ALA A 78 -13.69 -0.14 1.82
N LEU A 79 -13.69 1.17 1.94
CA LEU A 79 -14.90 1.95 2.10
C LEU A 79 -15.46 2.21 0.71
N VAL A 80 -16.66 1.73 0.47
CA VAL A 80 -17.32 1.86 -0.84
C VAL A 80 -18.54 2.74 -0.70
N VAL A 81 -18.61 3.77 -1.51
CA VAL A 81 -19.80 4.63 -1.55
C VAL A 81 -20.89 3.90 -2.32
N GLU A 82 -22.06 3.75 -1.71
CA GLU A 82 -23.21 3.10 -2.35
C GLU A 82 -23.55 3.77 -3.67
N GLY A 83 -23.75 2.96 -4.71
CA GLY A 83 -24.06 3.45 -6.04
C GLY A 83 -22.83 3.81 -6.87
N SER A 84 -21.62 3.80 -6.30
CA SER A 84 -20.41 4.06 -7.08
C SER A 84 -20.12 2.89 -8.01
N LYS A 85 -19.67 3.20 -9.21
CA LYS A 85 -19.37 2.20 -10.23
C LYS A 85 -17.91 1.83 -10.30
N MET A 86 -17.03 2.75 -9.91
CA MET A 86 -15.60 2.57 -9.97
C MET A 86 -14.88 3.48 -9.01
N SER A 87 -13.65 3.12 -8.68
CA SER A 87 -12.72 3.95 -7.94
C SER A 87 -11.46 4.15 -8.79
N LEU A 88 -10.97 5.36 -8.83
CA LEU A 88 -9.77 5.71 -9.60
C LEU A 88 -8.72 6.31 -8.67
N ASN A 89 -7.46 5.97 -8.93
CA ASN A 89 -6.35 6.63 -8.28
C ASN A 89 -6.24 8.05 -8.83
N TYR A 90 -6.56 9.03 -8.00
CA TYR A 90 -6.59 10.44 -8.39
C TYR A 90 -5.22 11.10 -8.27
N GLY A 91 -4.53 10.85 -7.18
CA GLY A 91 -3.24 11.46 -6.93
C GLY A 91 -2.74 11.19 -5.51
N LEU A 92 -1.60 11.78 -5.21
CA LEU A 92 -0.89 11.62 -3.95
C LEU A 92 -0.37 12.98 -3.52
N ASP A 93 -0.62 13.37 -2.28
CA ASP A 93 -0.11 14.63 -1.76
C ASP A 93 1.32 14.50 -1.27
N LYS A 94 1.65 13.36 -0.67
CA LYS A 94 2.96 13.13 -0.08
C LYS A 94 3.26 11.65 -0.02
N ILE A 95 4.50 11.30 -0.36
CA ILE A 95 5.02 9.93 -0.22
C ILE A 95 6.40 9.99 0.41
N ARG A 96 6.68 9.06 1.30
CA ARG A 96 8.02 8.82 1.85
C ARG A 96 8.26 7.33 1.95
N PHE A 97 9.39 6.89 1.44
CA PHE A 97 9.88 5.52 1.61
C PHE A 97 10.90 5.52 2.73
N LEU A 98 10.45 5.24 3.95
CA LEU A 98 11.24 5.44 5.16
C LEU A 98 12.23 4.32 5.45
N ALA A 99 11.98 3.13 4.94
CA ALA A 99 12.84 1.97 5.16
C ALA A 99 12.75 1.01 3.98
N PRO A 100 13.83 0.31 3.63
CA PRO A 100 13.77 -0.72 2.60
C PRO A 100 12.90 -1.88 3.04
N VAL A 101 12.27 -2.55 2.06
CA VAL A 101 11.50 -3.77 2.25
C VAL A 101 12.34 -4.93 1.73
N PRO A 102 13.00 -5.70 2.60
CA PRO A 102 13.79 -6.84 2.15
C PRO A 102 12.93 -7.90 1.47
N VAL A 103 13.52 -8.60 0.50
CA VAL A 103 12.87 -9.76 -0.11
C VAL A 103 12.44 -10.76 0.97
N ASN A 104 11.31 -11.41 0.74
CA ASN A 104 10.69 -12.37 1.67
C ASN A 104 10.17 -11.76 2.98
N SER A 105 10.13 -10.44 3.08
CA SER A 105 9.37 -9.79 4.15
C SER A 105 7.88 -9.84 3.84
N ARG A 106 7.07 -9.54 4.83
CA ARG A 106 5.63 -9.34 4.66
C ARG A 106 5.29 -7.88 4.92
N ILE A 107 4.34 -7.37 4.20
CA ILE A 107 3.81 -6.02 4.40
C ILE A 107 2.33 -6.06 4.73
N ARG A 108 1.86 -5.06 5.45
CA ARG A 108 0.45 -4.89 5.83
C ARG A 108 0.09 -3.42 5.71
N MET A 109 -1.04 -3.15 5.09
CA MET A 109 -1.52 -1.78 4.91
C MET A 109 -2.42 -1.36 6.06
N HIS A 110 -2.15 -0.19 6.60
CA HIS A 110 -3.02 0.53 7.52
C HIS A 110 -3.49 1.79 6.82
N SER A 111 -4.77 2.11 6.92
CA SER A 111 -5.29 3.33 6.33
C SER A 111 -6.27 4.03 7.24
N LYS A 112 -6.30 5.36 7.12
CA LYS A 112 -7.17 6.24 7.88
C LYS A 112 -7.74 7.28 6.93
N ILE A 113 -9.04 7.47 6.95
CA ILE A 113 -9.69 8.48 6.13
C ILE A 113 -9.47 9.84 6.77
N VAL A 114 -8.89 10.78 6.02
CA VAL A 114 -8.56 12.11 6.55
C VAL A 114 -9.38 13.23 5.93
N GLU A 115 -9.88 13.03 4.72
CA GLU A 115 -10.69 14.05 4.04
C GLU A 115 -11.66 13.40 3.08
N VAL A 116 -12.85 13.97 3.00
CA VAL A 116 -13.88 13.59 2.03
C VAL A 116 -14.43 14.87 1.40
N LYS A 117 -14.52 14.89 0.09
CA LYS A 117 -15.04 16.04 -0.63
C LYS A 117 -15.87 15.59 -1.82
N GLU A 118 -17.06 16.12 -1.96
CA GLU A 118 -17.83 15.95 -3.19
C GLU A 118 -17.34 16.96 -4.22
N LYS A 119 -16.60 16.48 -5.22
CA LYS A 119 -15.95 17.32 -6.23
C LYS A 119 -16.95 17.81 -7.28
N ASN A 120 -17.79 16.89 -7.75
CA ASN A 120 -18.90 17.14 -8.66
C ASN A 120 -20.06 16.26 -8.18
N PRO A 121 -21.31 16.52 -8.60
CA PRO A 121 -22.44 15.70 -8.20
C PRO A 121 -22.17 14.21 -8.50
N GLY A 122 -22.20 13.38 -7.46
CA GLY A 122 -21.92 11.95 -7.56
C GLY A 122 -20.45 11.56 -7.66
N GLN A 123 -19.52 12.53 -7.56
CA GLN A 123 -18.07 12.26 -7.56
C GLN A 123 -17.45 12.65 -6.22
N PHE A 124 -16.91 11.68 -5.51
CA PHE A 124 -16.30 11.89 -4.20
C PHE A 124 -14.79 11.72 -4.27
N LEU A 125 -14.08 12.69 -3.72
CA LEU A 125 -12.64 12.61 -3.52
C LEU A 125 -12.40 12.20 -2.06
N ILE A 126 -11.84 11.02 -1.86
CA ILE A 126 -11.53 10.50 -0.53
C ILE A 126 -10.02 10.49 -0.38
N LYS A 127 -9.53 11.20 0.62
CA LYS A 127 -8.11 11.22 0.95
C LYS A 127 -7.88 10.31 2.15
N SER A 128 -6.91 9.41 2.01
CA SER A 128 -6.50 8.51 3.08
C SER A 128 -5.03 8.69 3.40
N GLU A 129 -4.71 8.55 4.67
CA GLU A 129 -3.33 8.42 5.14
C GLU A 129 -3.03 6.93 5.21
N VAL A 130 -2.04 6.48 4.46
CA VAL A 130 -1.68 5.07 4.35
C VAL A 130 -0.30 4.84 4.93
N THR A 131 -0.17 3.80 5.74
CA THR A 131 1.11 3.35 6.31
C THR A 131 1.29 1.88 6.00
N MET A 132 2.45 1.52 5.43
CA MET A 132 2.83 0.13 5.27
C MET A 132 3.69 -0.32 6.45
N ALA A 133 3.23 -1.34 7.15
CA ALA A 133 4.03 -2.03 8.15
C ALA A 133 4.81 -3.14 7.48
N VAL A 134 6.05 -3.34 7.89
CA VAL A 134 6.92 -4.39 7.38
C VAL A 134 7.25 -5.35 8.52
N SER A 135 7.06 -6.64 8.27
CA SER A 135 7.41 -7.71 9.22
C SER A 135 8.47 -8.59 8.57
N TYR A 136 9.56 -8.81 9.28
CA TYR A 136 10.63 -9.69 8.83
C TYR A 136 10.31 -11.12 9.21
N THR A 137 10.29 -12.01 8.23
CA THR A 137 9.87 -13.42 8.42
C THR A 137 10.81 -14.25 9.30
N HIS A 138 12.06 -13.82 9.46
CA HIS A 138 13.08 -14.56 10.18
C HIS A 138 13.41 -14.02 11.56
N LEU A 139 12.85 -12.86 11.92
CA LEU A 139 13.23 -12.16 13.14
C LEU A 139 11.99 -11.67 13.86
N THR A 140 12.03 -11.74 15.19
CA THR A 140 11.00 -11.16 16.06
C THR A 140 11.25 -9.67 16.27
N LEU A 141 11.51 -8.96 15.17
CA LEU A 141 11.74 -7.52 15.23
C LEU A 141 10.43 -6.75 15.26
N PRO A 142 10.42 -5.57 15.90
CA PRO A 142 9.27 -4.69 15.82
C PRO A 142 8.91 -4.36 14.37
N THR A 143 7.63 -4.19 14.12
CA THR A 143 7.15 -3.78 12.81
C THR A 143 7.65 -2.38 12.47
N LYS A 144 8.28 -2.23 11.32
CA LYS A 144 8.68 -0.92 10.79
C LYS A 144 7.57 -0.37 9.91
N ARG A 145 7.43 0.93 9.90
CA ARG A 145 6.41 1.62 9.11
C ARG A 145 7.02 2.32 7.92
N ILE A 146 6.32 2.21 6.78
CA ILE A 146 6.64 2.91 5.55
C ILE A 146 5.41 3.71 5.15
N VAL A 147 5.58 4.97 4.90
CA VAL A 147 4.50 5.87 4.50
C VAL A 147 4.55 6.15 3.02
#